data_378b894b23f211044e6f44a26751559d
#
_entry.id   378b894b23f211044e6f44a26751559d
#
_cell.length_a   1.000
_cell.length_b   1.000
_cell.length_c   1.000
_cell.angle_alpha   90.00
_cell.angle_beta   90.00
_cell.angle_gamma   90.00
#
_symmetry.space_group_name_H-M   'P 1'
#
loop_
_entity.id
_entity.type
_entity.pdbx_description
1 polymer ?
#
loop_
_entity_poly.entity_id
_entity_poly.type
_entity_poly.pdbx_seq_one_letter_code
_entity_poly.pdbx_strand_id
1 'polypeptide(L)'
;MLTVTYDWKITPELDLNVLYGNELVDNSSKYKYNLGSNFNFPGWNHIANASIYSSTGTYHRERTVGNFGNISLAYRNMLYLNATVRNDIVSSMPRNNRSFTYPSVSLGFIFTELEALKNDVLTYGKIRASYAEVGQAGTYYPSYYRTPVYGGGFSSGTPIQ
;
A
#
# COMPACT_ATOMS: atom_id res chain seq x y z
N MET A 1 -1.01 -5.03 -12.38
CA MET A 1 -2.32 -5.23 -11.74
C MET A 1 -3.20 -6.06 -12.66
N LEU A 2 -3.88 -7.07 -12.13
CA LEU A 2 -4.89 -7.86 -12.83
C LEU A 2 -6.21 -7.70 -12.10
N THR A 3 -7.31 -7.49 -12.84
CA THR A 3 -8.66 -7.42 -12.27
C THR A 3 -9.62 -8.24 -13.10
N VAL A 4 -10.56 -8.90 -12.44
CA VAL A 4 -11.66 -9.64 -13.04
C VAL A 4 -12.94 -9.15 -12.40
N THR A 5 -13.90 -8.79 -13.23
CA THR A 5 -15.22 -8.31 -12.79
C THR A 5 -16.29 -9.22 -13.38
N TYR A 6 -17.27 -9.53 -12.58
CA TYR A 6 -18.44 -10.29 -12.98
C TYR A 6 -19.73 -9.58 -12.54
N ASP A 7 -20.57 -9.27 -13.53
CA ASP A 7 -21.87 -8.65 -13.33
C ASP A 7 -22.96 -9.67 -13.52
N TRP A 8 -23.82 -9.83 -12.54
CA TRP A 8 -24.91 -10.78 -12.56
C TRP A 8 -26.23 -10.16 -12.12
N LYS A 9 -27.21 -10.18 -13.01
CA LYS A 9 -28.60 -9.89 -12.69
C LYS A 9 -29.27 -11.14 -12.14
N ILE A 10 -29.32 -11.26 -10.81
CA ILE A 10 -29.92 -12.43 -10.14
C ILE A 10 -31.42 -12.46 -10.35
N THR A 11 -32.05 -11.29 -10.24
CA THR A 11 -33.47 -11.07 -10.54
C THR A 11 -33.62 -9.69 -11.23
N PRO A 12 -34.79 -9.34 -11.79
CA PRO A 12 -35.04 -7.99 -12.34
C PRO A 12 -34.83 -6.86 -11.32
N GLU A 13 -34.87 -7.20 -10.02
CA GLU A 13 -34.78 -6.25 -8.92
C GLU A 13 -33.45 -6.32 -8.16
N LEU A 14 -32.61 -7.34 -8.44
CA LEU A 14 -31.36 -7.59 -7.69
C LEU A 14 -30.18 -7.75 -8.62
N ASP A 15 -29.30 -6.76 -8.59
CA ASP A 15 -28.02 -6.75 -9.30
C ASP A 15 -26.89 -7.08 -8.35
N LEU A 16 -25.99 -7.95 -8.77
CA LEU A 16 -24.75 -8.32 -8.09
C LEU A 16 -23.56 -7.99 -8.98
N ASN A 17 -22.61 -7.26 -8.47
CA ASN A 17 -21.29 -7.07 -9.07
C ASN A 17 -20.24 -7.66 -8.13
N VAL A 18 -19.37 -8.49 -8.68
CA VAL A 18 -18.22 -9.06 -7.96
C VAL A 18 -16.94 -8.68 -8.70
N LEU A 19 -16.00 -8.13 -7.99
CA LEU A 19 -14.67 -7.80 -8.51
C LEU A 19 -13.61 -8.50 -7.67
N TYR A 20 -12.66 -9.12 -8.33
CA TYR A 20 -11.41 -9.60 -7.73
C TYR A 20 -10.23 -8.97 -8.44
N GLY A 21 -9.22 -8.57 -7.68
CA GLY A 21 -8.00 -8.00 -8.22
C GLY A 21 -6.74 -8.45 -7.47
N ASN A 22 -5.65 -8.48 -8.23
CA ASN A 22 -4.30 -8.71 -7.71
C ASN A 22 -3.38 -7.60 -8.21
N GLU A 23 -2.57 -7.08 -7.31
CA GLU A 23 -1.62 -6.01 -7.57
C GLU A 23 -0.23 -6.41 -7.06
N LEU A 24 0.79 -6.18 -7.87
CA LEU A 24 2.19 -6.28 -7.48
C LEU A 24 2.84 -4.91 -7.60
N VAL A 25 3.37 -4.43 -6.51
CA VAL A 25 4.16 -3.18 -6.46
C VAL A 25 5.60 -3.55 -6.09
N ASP A 26 6.56 -3.09 -6.88
CA ASP A 26 8.00 -3.30 -6.66
C ASP A 26 8.69 -1.93 -6.62
N ASN A 27 8.99 -1.46 -5.43
CA ASN A 27 9.65 -0.20 -5.18
C ASN A 27 11.12 -0.43 -4.91
N SER A 28 11.99 0.28 -5.63
CA SER A 28 13.42 0.25 -5.37
C SER A 28 14.00 1.65 -5.30
N SER A 29 14.88 1.87 -4.35
CA SER A 29 15.61 3.11 -4.21
C SER A 29 17.11 2.84 -4.07
N LYS A 30 17.92 3.67 -4.73
CA LYS A 30 19.38 3.68 -4.62
C LYS A 30 19.81 5.06 -4.17
N TYR A 31 20.53 5.11 -3.08
CA TYR A 31 21.17 6.32 -2.61
C TYR A 31 22.68 6.16 -2.73
N LYS A 32 23.36 7.15 -3.33
CA LYS A 32 24.81 7.22 -3.41
C LYS A 32 25.27 8.57 -2.88
N TYR A 33 26.18 8.53 -1.95
CA TYR A 33 26.82 9.70 -1.40
C TYR A 33 28.32 9.63 -1.69
N ASN A 34 28.84 10.67 -2.32
CA ASN A 34 30.25 10.81 -2.63
C ASN A 34 30.78 12.07 -1.95
N LEU A 35 31.85 11.96 -1.22
CA LEU A 35 32.54 13.05 -0.57
C LEU A 35 33.97 13.13 -1.09
N GLY A 36 34.37 14.30 -1.56
CA GLY A 36 35.72 14.61 -1.93
C GLY A 36 36.29 15.71 -1.03
N SER A 37 37.53 15.57 -0.61
CA SER A 37 38.28 16.57 0.15
C SER A 37 39.72 16.70 -0.36
N ASN A 38 40.40 17.77 0.03
CA ASN A 38 41.77 18.09 -0.42
C ASN A 38 41.87 18.17 -1.95
N PHE A 39 41.27 19.23 -2.52
CA PHE A 39 41.33 19.47 -3.95
C PHE A 39 42.76 19.81 -4.41
N ASN A 40 43.21 19.19 -5.50
CA ASN A 40 44.55 19.40 -6.06
C ASN A 40 44.65 20.76 -6.74
N PHE A 41 43.54 21.26 -7.32
CA PHE A 41 43.50 22.54 -8.02
C PHE A 41 42.41 23.43 -7.46
N PRO A 42 42.70 24.69 -7.11
CA PRO A 42 41.70 25.63 -6.65
C PRO A 42 40.73 26.02 -7.78
N GLY A 43 39.47 26.24 -7.44
CA GLY A 43 38.44 26.71 -8.40
C GLY A 43 37.78 25.61 -9.23
N TRP A 44 38.25 24.37 -9.19
CA TRP A 44 37.60 23.21 -9.84
C TRP A 44 36.92 22.31 -8.82
N ASN A 45 35.66 22.58 -8.53
CA ASN A 45 34.84 21.87 -7.54
C ASN A 45 34.26 20.58 -8.13
N HIS A 46 35.11 19.61 -8.46
CA HIS A 46 34.69 18.32 -9.00
C HIS A 46 35.35 17.19 -8.21
N ILE A 47 34.62 16.07 -7.99
CA ILE A 47 35.12 14.96 -7.18
C ILE A 47 36.43 14.37 -7.73
N ALA A 48 36.62 14.39 -9.04
CA ALA A 48 37.85 13.92 -9.68
C ALA A 48 39.08 14.76 -9.32
N ASN A 49 38.91 16.00 -8.80
CA ASN A 49 39.95 16.85 -8.32
C ASN A 49 40.34 16.60 -6.85
N ALA A 50 39.58 15.78 -6.14
CA ALA A 50 39.83 15.47 -4.74
C ALA A 50 40.95 14.44 -4.61
N SER A 51 41.93 14.70 -3.70
CA SER A 51 42.96 13.73 -3.34
C SER A 51 42.43 12.64 -2.39
N ILE A 52 41.40 12.97 -1.60
CA ILE A 52 40.75 12.06 -0.68
C ILE A 52 39.28 11.99 -1.06
N TYR A 53 38.78 10.81 -1.32
CA TYR A 53 37.36 10.63 -1.61
C TYR A 53 36.80 9.40 -0.88
N SER A 54 35.55 9.50 -0.50
CA SER A 54 34.79 8.38 0.03
C SER A 54 33.46 8.26 -0.71
N SER A 55 33.01 7.04 -0.91
CA SER A 55 31.74 6.75 -1.56
C SER A 55 30.97 5.77 -0.70
N THR A 56 29.72 6.11 -0.44
CA THR A 56 28.78 5.24 0.29
C THR A 56 27.53 5.05 -0.56
N GLY A 57 27.02 3.84 -0.60
CA GLY A 57 25.78 3.54 -1.31
C GLY A 57 24.84 2.71 -0.49
N THR A 58 23.55 3.01 -0.58
CA THR A 58 22.48 2.22 0.02
C THR A 58 21.49 1.82 -1.06
N TYR A 59 21.05 0.57 -1.02
CA TYR A 59 20.02 0.05 -1.88
C TYR A 59 18.90 -0.49 -1.03
N HIS A 60 17.69 -0.04 -1.30
CA HIS A 60 16.48 -0.53 -0.65
C HIS A 60 15.51 -1.03 -1.72
N ARG A 61 14.89 -2.18 -1.47
CA ARG A 61 13.83 -2.73 -2.32
C ARG A 61 12.73 -3.29 -1.47
N GLU A 62 11.51 -2.89 -1.78
CA GLU A 62 10.29 -3.37 -1.14
C GLU A 62 9.31 -3.85 -2.20
N ARG A 63 8.72 -5.01 -1.95
CA ARG A 63 7.67 -5.58 -2.76
C ARG A 63 6.41 -5.75 -1.93
N THR A 64 5.30 -5.32 -2.51
CA THR A 64 3.97 -5.51 -1.93
C THR A 64 3.11 -6.28 -2.92
N VAL A 65 2.48 -7.35 -2.43
CA VAL A 65 1.47 -8.10 -3.16
C VAL A 65 0.14 -7.83 -2.49
N GLY A 66 -0.78 -7.18 -3.22
CA GLY A 66 -2.13 -6.88 -2.76
C GLY A 66 -3.14 -7.78 -3.48
N ASN A 67 -4.00 -8.46 -2.72
CA ASN A 67 -5.17 -9.13 -3.22
C ASN A 67 -6.40 -8.40 -2.70
N PHE A 68 -7.36 -8.09 -3.55
CA PHE A 68 -8.57 -7.40 -3.12
C PHE A 68 -9.81 -7.95 -3.81
N GLY A 69 -10.89 -7.94 -3.06
CA GLY A 69 -12.21 -8.32 -3.54
C GLY A 69 -13.23 -7.26 -3.19
N ASN A 70 -14.21 -7.08 -4.05
CA ASN A 70 -15.37 -6.24 -3.85
C ASN A 70 -16.63 -6.99 -4.21
N ILE A 71 -17.67 -6.85 -3.41
CA ILE A 71 -19.03 -7.32 -3.69
C ILE A 71 -19.96 -6.13 -3.55
N SER A 72 -20.69 -5.82 -4.61
CA SER A 72 -21.71 -4.78 -4.64
C SER A 72 -23.07 -5.38 -4.97
N LEU A 73 -24.03 -5.15 -4.09
CA LEU A 73 -25.42 -5.55 -4.27
C LEU A 73 -26.30 -4.31 -4.40
N ALA A 74 -27.17 -4.30 -5.40
CA ALA A 74 -28.20 -3.30 -5.56
C ALA A 74 -29.57 -3.98 -5.62
N TYR A 75 -30.46 -3.61 -4.72
CA TYR A 75 -31.82 -4.12 -4.67
C TYR A 75 -32.85 -3.01 -4.90
N ARG A 76 -33.68 -3.16 -5.92
CA ARG A 76 -34.76 -2.24 -6.32
C ARG A 76 -34.31 -0.78 -6.48
N ASN A 77 -33.05 -0.53 -6.81
CA ASN A 77 -32.47 0.82 -6.82
C ASN A 77 -32.62 1.59 -5.47
N MET A 78 -33.05 0.89 -4.43
CA MET A 78 -33.34 1.45 -3.11
C MET A 78 -32.27 1.10 -2.09
N LEU A 79 -31.81 -0.15 -2.08
CA LEU A 79 -30.84 -0.65 -1.10
C LEU A 79 -29.54 -1.02 -1.82
N TYR A 80 -28.44 -0.46 -1.33
CA TYR A 80 -27.10 -0.71 -1.85
C TYR A 80 -26.19 -1.22 -0.72
N LEU A 81 -25.63 -2.39 -0.91
CA LEU A 81 -24.61 -2.95 -0.04
C LEU A 81 -23.32 -3.06 -0.82
N ASN A 82 -22.23 -2.57 -0.24
CA ASN A 82 -20.89 -2.75 -0.79
C ASN A 82 -20.01 -3.31 0.31
N ALA A 83 -19.31 -4.39 0.03
CA ALA A 83 -18.33 -5.00 0.92
C ALA A 83 -17.02 -5.19 0.19
N THR A 84 -15.91 -4.75 0.81
CA THR A 84 -14.58 -4.93 0.26
C THR A 84 -13.67 -5.61 1.27
N VAL A 85 -12.74 -6.37 0.77
CA VAL A 85 -11.63 -6.91 1.54
C VAL A 85 -10.36 -6.75 0.73
N ARG A 86 -9.30 -6.25 1.37
CA ARG A 86 -7.96 -6.19 0.79
C ARG A 86 -6.97 -6.88 1.74
N ASN A 87 -6.10 -7.68 1.17
CA ASN A 87 -4.98 -8.29 1.87
C ASN A 87 -3.67 -7.89 1.20
N ASP A 88 -2.80 -7.23 1.93
CA ASP A 88 -1.47 -6.80 1.48
C ASP A 88 -0.38 -7.61 2.18
N ILE A 89 0.54 -8.14 1.39
CA ILE A 89 1.74 -8.85 1.88
C ILE A 89 2.95 -7.99 1.54
N VAL A 90 3.64 -7.50 2.57
CA VAL A 90 4.75 -6.55 2.44
C VAL A 90 6.08 -7.24 2.74
N SER A 91 7.03 -7.19 1.80
CA SER A 91 8.31 -7.91 1.91
C SER A 91 9.28 -7.33 2.95
N SER A 92 9.12 -6.05 3.31
CA SER A 92 9.96 -5.38 4.31
C SER A 92 9.62 -5.75 5.75
N MET A 93 8.53 -6.49 5.97
CA MET A 93 8.05 -6.88 7.29
C MET A 93 8.46 -8.30 7.67
N PRO A 94 8.57 -8.61 8.97
CA PRO A 94 8.87 -9.96 9.46
C PRO A 94 7.89 -11.00 8.93
N ARG A 95 8.36 -12.20 8.62
CA ARG A 95 7.54 -13.26 7.99
C ARG A 95 6.23 -13.55 8.71
N ASN A 96 6.21 -13.45 10.04
CA ASN A 96 5.03 -13.73 10.85
C ASN A 96 4.03 -12.57 10.89
N ASN A 97 4.44 -11.33 10.51
CA ASN A 97 3.63 -10.11 10.59
C ASN A 97 3.69 -9.28 9.32
N ARG A 98 3.74 -9.92 8.14
CA ARG A 98 3.84 -9.24 6.85
C ARG A 98 2.54 -9.15 6.07
N SER A 99 1.47 -9.79 6.56
CA SER A 99 0.17 -9.85 5.92
C SER A 99 -0.83 -9.01 6.70
N PHE A 100 -1.48 -8.09 6.03
CA PHE A 100 -2.44 -7.15 6.60
C PHE A 100 -3.75 -7.26 5.83
N THR A 101 -4.86 -7.38 6.56
CA THR A 101 -6.19 -7.51 5.95
C THR A 101 -7.04 -6.31 6.37
N TYR A 102 -7.67 -5.68 5.39
CA TYR A 102 -8.48 -4.47 5.55
C TYR A 102 -9.90 -4.74 5.03
N PRO A 103 -10.85 -5.06 5.89
CA PRO A 103 -12.25 -5.16 5.51
C PRO A 103 -12.93 -3.80 5.51
N SER A 104 -13.90 -3.63 4.62
CA SER A 104 -14.84 -2.52 4.69
C SER A 104 -16.24 -2.95 4.27
N VAL A 105 -17.25 -2.30 4.82
CA VAL A 105 -18.64 -2.49 4.45
C VAL A 105 -19.35 -1.14 4.43
N SER A 106 -20.18 -0.92 3.44
CA SER A 106 -21.05 0.25 3.37
C SER A 106 -22.46 -0.14 2.95
N LEU A 107 -23.42 0.52 3.56
CA LEU A 107 -24.85 0.38 3.30
C LEU A 107 -25.42 1.72 2.89
N GLY A 108 -26.16 1.75 1.80
CA GLY A 108 -26.91 2.92 1.35
C GLY A 108 -28.38 2.57 1.18
N PHE A 109 -29.26 3.40 1.73
CA PHE A 109 -30.71 3.21 1.64
C PHE A 109 -31.35 4.51 1.13
N ILE A 110 -32.01 4.42 -0.02
CA ILE A 110 -32.80 5.51 -0.61
C ILE A 110 -34.24 5.31 -0.15
N PHE A 111 -34.59 5.94 0.94
CA PHE A 111 -35.91 5.73 1.57
C PHE A 111 -37.06 6.39 0.80
N THR A 112 -36.78 7.35 -0.09
CA THR A 112 -37.77 7.97 -0.95
C THR A 112 -38.24 7.09 -2.12
N GLU A 113 -37.59 5.95 -2.34
CA GLU A 113 -38.12 4.92 -3.27
C GLU A 113 -39.32 4.17 -2.66
N LEU A 114 -39.55 4.31 -1.35
CA LEU A 114 -40.80 3.85 -0.74
C LEU A 114 -41.89 4.88 -1.01
N GLU A 115 -42.91 4.48 -1.77
CA GLU A 115 -44.04 5.36 -2.16
C GLU A 115 -44.70 6.09 -0.99
N ALA A 116 -44.71 5.46 0.20
CA ALA A 116 -45.25 6.04 1.42
C ALA A 116 -44.47 7.25 1.96
N LEU A 117 -43.22 7.41 1.58
CA LEU A 117 -42.31 8.47 2.09
C LEU A 117 -42.02 9.55 1.06
N LYS A 118 -42.32 9.31 -0.21
CA LYS A 118 -42.14 10.27 -1.27
C LYS A 118 -43.31 11.24 -1.33
N ASN A 119 -43.05 12.53 -1.30
CA ASN A 119 -44.06 13.58 -1.45
C ASN A 119 -43.47 14.78 -2.21
N ASP A 120 -44.29 15.79 -2.51
CA ASP A 120 -43.89 16.96 -3.29
C ASP A 120 -42.81 17.81 -2.63
N VAL A 121 -42.63 17.68 -1.32
CA VAL A 121 -41.58 18.39 -0.55
C VAL A 121 -40.32 17.53 -0.44
N LEU A 122 -40.46 16.21 -0.22
CA LEU A 122 -39.36 15.26 -0.08
C LEU A 122 -39.26 14.37 -1.32
N THR A 123 -38.58 14.87 -2.34
CA THR A 123 -38.42 14.17 -3.63
C THR A 123 -37.29 13.14 -3.64
N TYR A 124 -36.24 13.35 -2.82
CA TYR A 124 -35.11 12.44 -2.69
C TYR A 124 -34.51 12.46 -1.28
N GLY A 125 -34.29 11.27 -0.72
CA GLY A 125 -33.66 11.10 0.58
C GLY A 125 -32.85 9.82 0.61
N LYS A 126 -31.60 9.88 1.07
CA LYS A 126 -30.68 8.75 1.18
C LYS A 126 -29.95 8.75 2.52
N ILE A 127 -29.91 7.61 3.17
CA ILE A 127 -29.10 7.37 4.38
C ILE A 127 -27.96 6.47 4.00
N ARG A 128 -26.77 6.73 4.56
CA ARG A 128 -25.59 5.90 4.38
C ARG A 128 -24.96 5.59 5.73
N ALA A 129 -24.47 4.37 5.87
CA ALA A 129 -23.63 3.93 6.96
C ALA A 129 -22.43 3.18 6.39
N SER A 130 -21.24 3.37 6.96
CA SER A 130 -20.04 2.65 6.53
C SER A 130 -19.14 2.36 7.72
N TYR A 131 -18.47 1.22 7.63
CA TYR A 131 -17.40 0.81 8.53
C TYR A 131 -16.22 0.36 7.69
N ALA A 132 -15.01 0.76 8.06
CA ALA A 132 -13.78 0.33 7.41
C ALA A 132 -12.64 0.23 8.42
N GLU A 133 -11.84 -0.81 8.26
CA GLU A 133 -10.55 -0.92 8.93
C GLU A 133 -9.45 -0.54 7.94
N VAL A 134 -8.52 0.30 8.40
CA VAL A 134 -7.38 0.74 7.60
C VAL A 134 -6.12 0.49 8.40
N GLY A 135 -5.13 -0.10 7.77
CA GLY A 135 -3.82 -0.29 8.36
C GLY A 135 -2.74 0.28 7.44
N GLN A 136 -1.63 0.61 8.02
CA GLN A 136 -0.43 1.01 7.30
C GLN A 136 0.72 0.13 7.72
N ALA A 137 1.44 -0.44 6.75
CA ALA A 137 2.70 -1.10 7.04
C ALA A 137 3.65 -0.09 7.69
N GLY A 138 4.29 -0.50 8.78
CA GLY A 138 5.29 0.32 9.43
C GLY A 138 6.48 0.60 8.52
N THR A 139 7.24 1.63 8.85
CA THR A 139 8.50 1.94 8.16
C THR A 139 9.45 0.75 8.30
N TYR A 140 10.23 0.46 7.25
CA TYR A 140 11.29 -0.53 7.30
C TYR A 140 12.20 -0.33 8.51
N TYR A 141 12.26 -1.35 9.37
CA TYR A 141 13.17 -1.38 10.52
C TYR A 141 14.32 -2.34 10.21
N PRO A 142 15.50 -1.83 9.81
CA PRO A 142 16.66 -2.68 9.52
C PRO A 142 17.13 -3.52 10.72
N SER A 143 16.75 -3.14 11.93
CA SER A 143 17.07 -3.89 13.15
C SER A 143 16.43 -5.27 13.25
N TYR A 144 15.31 -5.53 12.60
CA TYR A 144 14.68 -6.86 12.58
C TYR A 144 15.43 -7.89 11.74
N TYR A 145 16.29 -7.43 10.81
CA TYR A 145 17.06 -8.28 9.91
C TYR A 145 18.56 -8.16 10.09
N ARG A 146 19.02 -7.34 11.03
CA ARG A 146 20.43 -7.31 11.40
C ARG A 146 20.68 -8.44 12.39
N THR A 147 21.35 -9.48 11.92
CA THR A 147 22.21 -10.24 12.80
C THR A 147 23.19 -9.22 13.40
N PRO A 148 23.26 -9.05 14.73
CA PRO A 148 24.27 -8.18 15.31
C PRO A 148 25.62 -8.75 14.88
N VAL A 149 26.24 -8.15 13.88
CA VAL A 149 27.64 -8.35 13.59
C VAL A 149 28.34 -7.64 14.73
N TYR A 150 28.82 -8.37 15.70
CA TYR A 150 29.81 -7.85 16.63
C TYR A 150 31.01 -7.46 15.78
N GLY A 151 31.03 -6.22 15.35
CA GLY A 151 32.22 -5.62 14.78
C GLY A 151 33.26 -5.48 15.86
N GLY A 152 33.95 -6.55 16.15
CA GLY A 152 35.25 -6.47 16.77
C GLY A 152 36.14 -5.81 15.75
N GLY A 153 36.27 -4.49 15.80
CA GLY A 153 37.29 -3.80 15.07
C GLY A 153 38.63 -4.28 15.59
N PHE A 154 39.29 -5.13 14.83
CA PHE A 154 40.72 -5.30 15.03
C PHE A 154 41.38 -3.99 14.63
N SER A 155 42.25 -3.46 15.49
CA SER A 155 43.01 -2.23 15.25
C SER A 155 43.97 -2.31 14.05
N SER A 156 43.97 -3.41 13.32
CA SER A 156 44.75 -3.67 12.11
C SER A 156 44.00 -3.38 10.79
N GLY A 157 42.76 -2.90 10.83
CA GLY A 157 42.03 -2.48 9.62
C GLY A 157 41.66 -3.57 8.64
N THR A 158 41.80 -4.84 8.97
CA THR A 158 41.36 -5.96 8.11
C THR A 158 39.92 -6.36 8.46
N PRO A 159 38.94 -6.20 7.54
CA PRO A 159 37.60 -6.72 7.75
C PRO A 159 37.65 -8.25 7.77
N ILE A 160 37.01 -8.86 8.77
CA ILE A 160 36.70 -10.30 8.71
C ILE A 160 35.58 -10.48 7.69
N GLN A 161 35.85 -11.26 6.67
CA GLN A 161 34.84 -11.75 5.72
C GLN A 161 34.00 -12.85 6.33
#